data_452466c7bc1410859f00b53ea69a9c84
#
_entry.id   452466c7bc1410859f00b53ea69a9c84
#
_cell.length_a   1.000
_cell.length_b   1.000
_cell.length_c   1.000
_cell.angle_alpha   90.00
_cell.angle_beta   90.00
_cell.angle_gamma   90.00
#
_symmetry.space_group_name_H-M   'P 1'
#
loop_
_entity.id
_entity.type
_entity.pdbx_description
1 polymer ?
#
loop_
_entity_poly.entity_id
_entity_poly.type
_entity_poly.pdbx_seq_one_letter_code
_entity_poly.pdbx_strand_id
1 'polypeptide(L)'
;WVFGNPYFGSWGHKYQIPKEQLENIQNSKYIFLSHGHPDHIDPDSFDIFKNKTLILADHYGDRIYNALKKNYNCLKLKNNTWLEISKNIRIKAFADWNQDSALIIEIFKKNILFHLNDGQALGWSKTIKDLIKSYDNRFLLKLINWGDADMINFYNNNHFILPLAANKSPCGESYNYYMKKWNCNYAIPFSSMHSYIREDSIKMNEFTTPLNLHYENFNQKDGNLLPAFIRWNCEKNDFSEINPKKNIEEIRTALDFGDNWSDELESSDERDLNDYFQKFYHLKKKFGFINFRIGNKDFNIKLSNRKEGIKIETPRNSLIFAIKNNIFDDILIGNFAKFELINVPSLYPDFNPYVAKYGDNGNARSKNELKQYFDYYKLNSVNYWIDFLRIKTEEIIRTKLTNYKKIYSIARLVRRKL
;
A
#
# COMPACT_ATOMS: atom_id res chain seq x y z
N TRP A 1 1.30 -7.56 9.26
CA TRP A 1 2.09 -7.66 10.50
C TRP A 1 1.30 -8.39 11.58
N VAL A 2 1.98 -8.93 12.58
CA VAL A 2 1.36 -9.71 13.68
C VAL A 2 1.67 -9.08 15.04
N PHE A 3 2.89 -8.58 15.20
CA PHE A 3 3.36 -7.91 16.41
C PHE A 3 3.92 -6.53 16.05
N GLY A 4 4.15 -5.71 17.06
CA GLY A 4 4.70 -4.38 16.88
C GLY A 4 3.69 -3.33 16.41
N ASN A 5 4.22 -2.16 16.10
CA ASN A 5 3.45 -1.00 15.67
C ASN A 5 4.11 -0.39 14.41
N PRO A 6 3.70 -0.78 13.20
CA PRO A 6 4.29 -0.31 11.96
C PRO A 6 4.14 1.20 11.76
N TYR A 7 4.88 1.71 10.77
CA TYR A 7 4.89 3.13 10.39
C TYR A 7 5.30 4.04 11.56
N PHE A 8 6.47 3.73 12.14
CA PHE A 8 7.04 4.49 13.27
C PHE A 8 6.12 4.56 14.50
N GLY A 9 5.40 3.49 14.77
CA GLY A 9 4.50 3.42 15.90
C GLY A 9 3.09 3.96 15.65
N SER A 10 2.78 4.41 14.43
CA SER A 10 1.48 5.03 14.14
C SER A 10 0.32 4.04 14.21
N TRP A 11 0.53 2.78 13.83
CA TRP A 11 -0.55 1.82 13.73
C TRP A 11 -0.58 0.81 14.87
N GLY A 12 -1.78 0.48 15.33
CA GLY A 12 -2.09 -0.63 16.20
C GLY A 12 -3.20 -1.50 15.64
N HIS A 13 -3.29 -2.73 16.08
CA HIS A 13 -4.38 -3.63 15.69
C HIS A 13 -5.72 -3.15 16.24
N LYS A 14 -6.69 -2.89 15.38
CA LYS A 14 -8.07 -2.55 15.78
C LYS A 14 -8.81 -3.72 16.40
N TYR A 15 -8.43 -4.95 16.03
CA TYR A 15 -9.01 -6.18 16.53
C TYR A 15 -7.90 -7.11 17.02
N GLN A 16 -8.19 -7.85 18.08
CA GLN A 16 -7.31 -8.87 18.61
C GLN A 16 -7.19 -10.02 17.60
N ILE A 17 -5.98 -10.52 17.38
CA ILE A 17 -5.81 -11.75 16.61
C ILE A 17 -6.28 -12.92 17.48
N PRO A 18 -7.32 -13.69 17.11
CA PRO A 18 -7.77 -14.81 17.90
C PRO A 18 -6.65 -15.85 18.10
N LYS A 19 -6.59 -16.45 19.28
CA LYS A 19 -5.53 -17.41 19.66
C LYS A 19 -5.34 -18.51 18.60
N GLU A 20 -6.42 -19.10 18.13
CA GLU A 20 -6.36 -20.14 17.09
C GLU A 20 -5.74 -19.64 15.78
N GLN A 21 -6.02 -18.38 15.39
CA GLN A 21 -5.44 -17.79 14.19
C GLN A 21 -3.95 -17.52 14.37
N LEU A 22 -3.54 -17.07 15.56
CA LEU A 22 -2.14 -16.86 15.88
C LEU A 22 -1.37 -18.21 15.85
N GLU A 23 -1.93 -19.26 16.41
CA GLU A 23 -1.37 -20.61 16.35
C GLU A 23 -1.23 -21.11 14.90
N ASN A 24 -2.24 -20.87 14.05
CA ASN A 24 -2.19 -21.19 12.62
C ASN A 24 -1.09 -20.42 11.88
N ILE A 25 -0.91 -19.13 12.18
CA ILE A 25 0.17 -18.32 11.64
C ILE A 25 1.54 -18.88 12.09
N GLN A 26 1.69 -19.17 13.36
CA GLN A 26 2.93 -19.72 13.93
C GLN A 26 3.29 -21.10 13.34
N ASN A 27 2.29 -21.92 13.03
CA ASN A 27 2.48 -23.27 12.47
C ASN A 27 2.53 -23.31 10.93
N SER A 28 2.34 -22.19 10.25
CA SER A 28 2.42 -22.13 8.78
C SER A 28 3.83 -22.47 8.30
N LYS A 29 3.94 -23.17 7.17
CA LYS A 29 5.23 -23.51 6.53
C LYS A 29 5.72 -22.44 5.58
N TYR A 30 4.80 -21.66 5.03
CA TYR A 30 5.06 -20.66 4.00
C TYR A 30 4.45 -19.32 4.42
N ILE A 31 5.15 -18.25 4.10
CA ILE A 31 4.67 -16.88 4.25
C ILE A 31 4.87 -16.17 2.91
N PHE A 32 3.82 -15.61 2.34
CA PHE A 32 3.91 -14.76 1.17
C PHE A 32 4.05 -13.30 1.60
N LEU A 33 5.07 -12.63 1.05
CA LEU A 33 5.33 -11.21 1.26
C LEU A 33 5.04 -10.48 -0.04
N SER A 34 4.02 -9.63 -0.05
CA SER A 34 3.55 -8.94 -1.26
C SER A 34 4.47 -7.79 -1.66
N HIS A 35 4.92 -6.99 -0.69
CA HIS A 35 5.76 -5.82 -0.87
C HIS A 35 6.43 -5.39 0.46
N GLY A 36 7.14 -4.28 0.46
CA GLY A 36 8.07 -3.89 1.53
C GLY A 36 7.52 -2.94 2.59
N HIS A 37 6.22 -2.65 2.63
CA HIS A 37 5.67 -1.82 3.69
C HIS A 37 5.68 -2.57 5.04
N PRO A 38 5.84 -1.85 6.17
CA PRO A 38 6.02 -2.48 7.48
C PRO A 38 4.77 -3.23 7.99
N ASP A 39 3.57 -2.93 7.51
CA ASP A 39 2.38 -3.73 7.80
C ASP A 39 2.39 -5.10 7.08
N HIS A 40 3.31 -5.30 6.12
CA HIS A 40 3.58 -6.58 5.46
C HIS A 40 4.89 -7.23 5.91
N ILE A 41 5.91 -6.42 6.24
CA ILE A 41 7.23 -6.90 6.70
C ILE A 41 7.64 -6.09 7.94
N ASP A 42 7.03 -6.40 9.08
CA ASP A 42 7.37 -5.75 10.35
C ASP A 42 8.51 -6.49 11.06
N PRO A 43 9.59 -5.79 11.49
CA PRO A 43 10.70 -6.41 12.22
C PRO A 43 10.28 -7.12 13.50
N ASP A 44 9.29 -6.61 14.23
CA ASP A 44 8.81 -7.23 15.48
C ASP A 44 8.10 -8.56 15.21
N SER A 45 7.67 -8.80 13.97
CA SER A 45 7.07 -10.07 13.53
C SER A 45 8.10 -11.08 12.99
N PHE A 46 9.39 -10.75 12.91
CA PHE A 46 10.41 -11.62 12.27
C PHE A 46 10.65 -12.95 12.99
N ASP A 47 10.34 -13.05 14.26
CA ASP A 47 10.43 -14.32 14.98
C ASP A 47 9.49 -15.38 14.39
N ILE A 48 8.36 -14.95 13.81
CA ILE A 48 7.43 -15.86 13.11
C ILE A 48 8.06 -16.40 11.82
N PHE A 49 9.01 -15.71 11.21
CA PHE A 49 9.65 -16.11 9.95
C PHE A 49 10.66 -17.24 10.13
N LYS A 50 11.15 -17.45 11.35
CA LYS A 50 12.09 -18.54 11.66
C LYS A 50 11.51 -19.88 11.25
N ASN A 51 12.33 -20.70 10.60
CA ASN A 51 11.99 -22.06 10.14
C ASN A 51 10.85 -22.11 9.09
N LYS A 52 10.54 -21.01 8.43
CA LYS A 52 9.54 -20.95 7.35
C LYS A 52 10.20 -20.62 6.01
N THR A 53 9.52 -20.93 4.93
CA THR A 53 9.91 -20.45 3.59
C THR A 53 9.15 -19.17 3.29
N LEU A 54 9.89 -18.08 3.10
CA LEU A 54 9.34 -16.81 2.67
C LEU A 54 9.24 -16.80 1.15
N ILE A 55 8.05 -16.56 0.63
CA ILE A 55 7.78 -16.50 -0.80
C ILE A 55 7.60 -15.04 -1.18
N LEU A 56 8.40 -14.56 -2.14
CA LEU A 56 8.37 -13.18 -2.62
C LEU A 56 8.06 -13.17 -4.13
N ALA A 57 7.33 -12.16 -4.57
CA ALA A 57 7.12 -11.92 -5.99
C ALA A 57 8.40 -11.42 -6.68
N ASP A 58 8.49 -11.64 -8.00
CA ASP A 58 9.66 -11.30 -8.81
C ASP A 58 9.60 -9.81 -9.22
N HIS A 59 10.09 -8.94 -8.35
CA HIS A 59 10.20 -7.50 -8.58
C HIS A 59 11.54 -7.08 -9.19
N TYR A 60 11.55 -5.92 -9.86
CA TYR A 60 12.78 -5.31 -10.33
C TYR A 60 13.73 -5.00 -9.16
N GLY A 61 15.02 -5.32 -9.33
CA GLY A 61 16.08 -5.01 -8.37
C GLY A 61 16.16 -5.93 -7.15
N ASP A 62 15.15 -6.77 -6.90
CA ASP A 62 15.17 -7.80 -5.83
C ASP A 62 15.54 -7.29 -4.42
N ARG A 63 15.23 -6.03 -4.11
CA ARG A 63 15.69 -5.40 -2.85
C ARG A 63 15.34 -6.22 -1.61
N ILE A 64 14.05 -6.55 -1.45
CA ILE A 64 13.54 -7.27 -0.28
C ILE A 64 14.06 -8.71 -0.27
N TYR A 65 14.01 -9.40 -1.41
CA TYR A 65 14.55 -10.75 -1.54
C TYR A 65 16.03 -10.80 -1.14
N ASN A 66 16.85 -9.87 -1.64
CA ASN A 66 18.28 -9.81 -1.34
C ASN A 66 18.58 -9.47 0.12
N ALA A 67 17.71 -8.70 0.78
CA ALA A 67 17.83 -8.41 2.21
C ALA A 67 17.48 -9.64 3.06
N LEU A 68 16.34 -10.27 2.80
CA LEU A 68 15.82 -11.36 3.63
C LEU A 68 16.56 -12.68 3.44
N LYS A 69 17.02 -13.01 2.23
CA LYS A 69 17.73 -14.27 1.94
C LYS A 69 19.04 -14.49 2.71
N LYS A 70 19.56 -13.42 3.32
CA LYS A 70 20.76 -13.50 4.15
C LYS A 70 20.51 -14.26 5.46
N ASN A 71 19.30 -14.20 5.98
CA ASN A 71 18.93 -14.71 7.29
C ASN A 71 17.76 -15.70 7.27
N TYR A 72 17.01 -15.78 6.15
CA TYR A 72 15.81 -16.57 6.03
C TYR A 72 15.83 -17.44 4.78
N ASN A 73 15.09 -18.55 4.82
CA ASN A 73 14.85 -19.37 3.62
C ASN A 73 13.87 -18.62 2.71
N CYS A 74 14.35 -18.09 1.60
CA CYS A 74 13.58 -17.28 0.66
C CYS A 74 13.44 -17.95 -0.70
N LEU A 75 12.23 -17.96 -1.22
CA LEU A 75 11.89 -18.38 -2.56
C LEU A 75 11.36 -17.21 -3.38
N LYS A 76 12.01 -16.87 -4.48
CA LYS A 76 11.47 -15.89 -5.43
C LYS A 76 10.53 -16.60 -6.42
N LEU A 77 9.26 -16.22 -6.40
CA LEU A 77 8.23 -16.78 -7.26
C LEU A 77 8.18 -15.98 -8.56
N LYS A 78 8.63 -16.60 -9.65
CA LYS A 78 8.60 -16.01 -10.99
C LYS A 78 7.17 -15.64 -11.38
N ASN A 79 7.00 -14.44 -11.92
CA ASN A 79 5.71 -13.94 -12.35
C ASN A 79 4.97 -14.90 -13.28
N ASN A 80 3.68 -15.07 -13.06
CA ASN A 80 2.79 -15.92 -13.85
C ASN A 80 3.19 -17.41 -13.89
N THR A 81 3.96 -17.91 -12.94
CA THR A 81 4.37 -19.31 -12.84
C THR A 81 3.71 -19.96 -11.61
N TRP A 82 3.15 -21.17 -11.79
CA TRP A 82 2.58 -21.93 -10.69
C TRP A 82 3.68 -22.53 -9.80
N LEU A 83 3.48 -22.40 -8.49
CA LEU A 83 4.24 -23.09 -7.45
C LEU A 83 3.29 -24.02 -6.69
N GLU A 84 3.56 -25.30 -6.72
CA GLU A 84 2.82 -26.30 -5.95
C GLU A 84 3.23 -26.22 -4.47
N ILE A 85 2.28 -25.89 -3.63
CA ILE A 85 2.47 -25.83 -2.16
C ILE A 85 2.15 -27.19 -1.53
N SER A 86 1.14 -27.86 -2.06
CA SER A 86 0.74 -29.21 -1.68
C SER A 86 -0.03 -29.88 -2.81
N LYS A 87 -0.44 -31.12 -2.64
CA LYS A 87 -1.27 -31.86 -3.61
C LYS A 87 -2.53 -31.07 -4.05
N ASN A 88 -3.09 -30.26 -3.16
CA ASN A 88 -4.36 -29.59 -3.36
C ASN A 88 -4.25 -28.06 -3.44
N ILE A 89 -3.06 -27.49 -3.25
CA ILE A 89 -2.85 -26.04 -3.18
C ILE A 89 -1.67 -25.67 -4.06
N ARG A 90 -1.88 -24.73 -4.96
CA ARG A 90 -0.82 -24.07 -5.68
C ARG A 90 -1.03 -22.57 -5.72
N ILE A 91 0.05 -21.83 -5.90
CA ILE A 91 0.02 -20.38 -5.90
C ILE A 91 0.70 -19.80 -7.12
N LYS A 92 0.34 -18.57 -7.46
CA LYS A 92 0.93 -17.79 -8.54
C LYS A 92 0.97 -16.33 -8.15
N ALA A 93 2.11 -15.66 -8.36
CA ALA A 93 2.25 -14.23 -8.07
C ALA A 93 2.39 -13.39 -9.35
N PHE A 94 2.04 -12.11 -9.23
CA PHE A 94 2.10 -11.13 -10.30
C PHE A 94 2.59 -9.80 -9.73
N ALA A 95 3.87 -9.54 -9.86
CA ALA A 95 4.48 -8.26 -9.48
C ALA A 95 4.12 -7.17 -10.49
N ASP A 96 3.88 -5.97 -10.01
CA ASP A 96 3.59 -4.80 -10.85
C ASP A 96 4.56 -3.63 -10.59
N TRP A 97 4.52 -2.63 -11.46
CA TRP A 97 5.47 -1.50 -11.39
C TRP A 97 5.20 -0.50 -10.26
N ASN A 98 4.18 -0.72 -9.45
CA ASN A 98 4.00 0.02 -8.20
C ASN A 98 4.72 -0.64 -7.01
N GLN A 99 5.54 -1.68 -7.26
CA GLN A 99 6.19 -2.50 -6.23
C GLN A 99 5.20 -3.29 -5.36
N ASP A 100 3.95 -3.43 -5.82
CA ASP A 100 2.97 -4.33 -5.24
C ASP A 100 2.94 -5.65 -5.99
N SER A 101 2.34 -6.66 -5.39
CA SER A 101 2.09 -7.92 -6.07
C SER A 101 0.73 -8.50 -5.72
N ALA A 102 0.09 -9.06 -6.73
CA ALA A 102 -1.10 -9.87 -6.56
C ALA A 102 -0.73 -11.33 -6.36
N LEU A 103 -1.49 -12.02 -5.49
CA LEU A 103 -1.36 -13.46 -5.26
C LEU A 103 -2.64 -14.18 -5.67
N ILE A 104 -2.49 -15.24 -6.42
CA ILE A 104 -3.54 -16.22 -6.71
C ILE A 104 -3.26 -17.46 -5.89
N ILE A 105 -4.25 -17.93 -5.15
CA ILE A 105 -4.21 -19.22 -4.44
C ILE A 105 -5.30 -20.10 -5.03
N GLU A 106 -4.92 -21.21 -5.64
CA GLU A 106 -5.84 -22.25 -6.12
C GLU A 106 -5.94 -23.34 -5.08
N ILE A 107 -7.18 -23.76 -4.75
CA ILE A 107 -7.46 -24.83 -3.79
C ILE A 107 -8.40 -25.84 -4.41
N PHE A 108 -8.01 -27.11 -4.44
CA PHE A 108 -8.75 -28.26 -4.99
C PHE A 108 -9.13 -28.08 -6.48
N LYS A 109 -8.40 -27.26 -7.26
CA LYS A 109 -8.72 -26.91 -8.66
C LYS A 109 -10.13 -26.37 -8.88
N LYS A 110 -10.82 -25.99 -7.83
CA LYS A 110 -12.22 -25.53 -7.85
C LYS A 110 -12.38 -24.13 -7.27
N ASN A 111 -11.59 -23.82 -6.25
CA ASN A 111 -11.63 -22.53 -5.55
C ASN A 111 -10.41 -21.69 -5.94
N ILE A 112 -10.63 -20.41 -6.18
CA ILE A 112 -9.55 -19.46 -6.43
C ILE A 112 -9.70 -18.24 -5.51
N LEU A 113 -8.64 -17.92 -4.78
CA LEU A 113 -8.54 -16.74 -3.96
C LEU A 113 -7.64 -15.74 -4.68
N PHE A 114 -8.19 -14.63 -5.07
CA PHE A 114 -7.47 -13.51 -5.65
C PHE A 114 -7.18 -12.45 -4.59
N HIS A 115 -5.98 -12.48 -4.09
CA HIS A 115 -5.47 -11.56 -3.09
C HIS A 115 -4.76 -10.41 -3.80
N LEU A 116 -5.43 -9.30 -3.94
CA LEU A 116 -4.92 -8.11 -4.61
C LEU A 116 -4.36 -7.08 -3.63
N ASN A 117 -4.85 -7.08 -2.41
CA ASN A 117 -4.47 -6.14 -1.35
C ASN A 117 -4.45 -4.68 -1.84
N ASP A 118 -3.34 -3.99 -1.71
CA ASP A 118 -3.15 -2.60 -2.13
C ASP A 118 -2.85 -2.50 -3.62
N GLY A 119 -2.42 -3.59 -4.24
CA GLY A 119 -2.01 -3.66 -5.63
C GLY A 119 -3.12 -3.41 -6.63
N GLN A 120 -2.71 -3.24 -7.87
CA GLN A 120 -3.61 -3.05 -9.00
C GLN A 120 -3.44 -4.12 -10.09
N ALA A 121 -2.49 -5.05 -9.92
CA ALA A 121 -2.12 -6.08 -10.88
C ALA A 121 -1.77 -5.48 -12.26
N LEU A 122 -1.00 -4.39 -12.27
CA LEU A 122 -0.64 -3.65 -13.47
C LEU A 122 0.27 -4.49 -14.38
N GLY A 123 -0.11 -4.57 -15.64
CA GLY A 123 0.56 -5.43 -16.63
C GLY A 123 -0.03 -6.83 -16.72
N TRP A 124 -0.99 -7.19 -15.84
CA TRP A 124 -1.53 -8.54 -15.73
C TRP A 124 -3.06 -8.61 -15.74
N SER A 125 -3.74 -7.47 -15.88
CA SER A 125 -5.18 -7.36 -15.66
C SER A 125 -6.00 -8.36 -16.47
N LYS A 126 -5.75 -8.49 -17.76
CA LYS A 126 -6.47 -9.43 -18.62
C LYS A 126 -6.11 -10.89 -18.30
N THR A 127 -4.81 -11.17 -18.14
CA THR A 127 -4.31 -12.53 -17.82
C THR A 127 -4.95 -13.08 -16.55
N ILE A 128 -5.01 -12.26 -15.48
CA ILE A 128 -5.61 -12.65 -14.21
C ILE A 128 -7.14 -12.82 -14.37
N LYS A 129 -7.80 -11.89 -15.06
CA LYS A 129 -9.24 -11.98 -15.30
C LYS A 129 -9.64 -13.26 -16.03
N ASP A 130 -8.88 -13.62 -17.06
CA ASP A 130 -9.14 -14.83 -17.85
C ASP A 130 -8.85 -16.10 -17.01
N LEU A 131 -7.81 -16.09 -16.18
CA LEU A 131 -7.50 -17.20 -15.27
C LEU A 131 -8.62 -17.41 -14.26
N ILE A 132 -9.06 -16.36 -13.57
CA ILE A 132 -10.09 -16.44 -12.53
C ILE A 132 -11.40 -17.00 -13.07
N LYS A 133 -11.77 -16.66 -14.30
CA LYS A 133 -13.02 -17.05 -14.94
C LYS A 133 -13.27 -18.57 -15.00
N SER A 134 -12.20 -19.37 -14.98
CA SER A 134 -12.28 -20.84 -15.12
C SER A 134 -12.61 -21.58 -13.83
N TYR A 135 -12.84 -20.89 -12.71
CA TYR A 135 -13.10 -21.51 -11.41
C TYR A 135 -14.55 -21.30 -10.96
N ASP A 136 -15.05 -22.23 -10.15
CA ASP A 136 -16.41 -22.15 -9.59
C ASP A 136 -16.52 -21.08 -8.50
N ASN A 137 -15.67 -21.18 -7.47
CA ASN A 137 -15.63 -20.26 -6.34
C ASN A 137 -14.46 -19.28 -6.51
N ARG A 138 -14.77 -18.01 -6.69
CA ARG A 138 -13.84 -16.96 -7.07
C ARG A 138 -13.90 -15.81 -6.04
N PHE A 139 -12.92 -15.76 -5.17
CA PHE A 139 -12.85 -14.81 -4.05
C PHE A 139 -11.97 -13.62 -4.40
N LEU A 140 -12.42 -12.43 -4.06
CA LEU A 140 -11.67 -11.19 -4.15
C LEU A 140 -11.33 -10.67 -2.75
N LEU A 141 -10.04 -10.49 -2.47
CA LEU A 141 -9.52 -9.76 -1.32
C LEU A 141 -8.78 -8.52 -1.83
N LYS A 142 -9.36 -7.37 -1.61
CA LYS A 142 -8.82 -6.08 -2.07
C LYS A 142 -9.19 -4.97 -1.11
N LEU A 143 -8.26 -4.03 -0.91
CA LEU A 143 -8.56 -2.74 -0.31
C LEU A 143 -9.57 -1.99 -1.19
N ILE A 144 -10.78 -1.75 -0.68
CA ILE A 144 -11.87 -1.11 -1.43
C ILE A 144 -12.18 0.31 -0.95
N ASN A 145 -11.77 0.66 0.23
CA ASN A 145 -11.92 1.99 0.82
C ASN A 145 -10.74 2.93 0.47
N TRP A 146 -10.69 4.06 1.13
CA TRP A 146 -9.54 4.95 1.07
C TRP A 146 -8.36 4.30 1.79
N GLY A 147 -7.20 4.28 1.14
CA GLY A 147 -5.94 3.86 1.75
C GLY A 147 -5.35 4.96 2.64
N ASP A 148 -4.40 4.62 3.47
CA ASP A 148 -3.78 5.54 4.41
C ASP A 148 -2.96 6.63 3.72
N ALA A 149 -2.44 6.35 2.54
CA ALA A 149 -1.85 7.36 1.66
C ALA A 149 -2.86 8.40 1.13
N ASP A 150 -4.16 8.16 1.25
CA ASP A 150 -5.23 9.13 0.96
C ASP A 150 -5.63 9.96 2.19
N MET A 151 -5.05 9.66 3.37
CA MET A 151 -5.27 10.35 4.64
C MET A 151 -4.13 11.29 5.01
N ILE A 152 -3.22 11.59 4.09
CA ILE A 152 -2.03 12.40 4.34
C ILE A 152 -2.41 13.73 4.99
N ASN A 153 -1.60 14.10 5.97
CA ASN A 153 -1.77 15.28 6.80
C ASN A 153 -1.34 16.55 6.05
N PHE A 154 -2.16 16.97 5.08
CA PHE A 154 -1.90 18.13 4.23
C PHE A 154 -2.37 19.45 4.83
N TYR A 155 -1.57 20.49 4.56
CA TYR A 155 -1.88 21.88 4.89
C TYR A 155 -1.70 22.78 3.67
N ASN A 156 -2.41 23.90 3.66
CA ASN A 156 -2.21 25.01 2.77
C ASN A 156 -2.32 26.31 3.59
N ASN A 157 -1.27 27.12 3.64
CA ASN A 157 -1.19 28.33 4.47
C ASN A 157 -1.62 28.05 5.93
N ASN A 158 -1.08 27.00 6.55
CA ASN A 158 -1.42 26.50 7.89
C ASN A 158 -2.86 26.00 8.09
N HIS A 159 -3.69 25.95 7.06
CA HIS A 159 -5.03 25.36 7.13
C HIS A 159 -4.98 23.88 6.75
N PHE A 160 -5.51 23.04 7.63
CA PHE A 160 -5.61 21.60 7.37
C PHE A 160 -6.54 21.33 6.18
N ILE A 161 -6.06 20.57 5.22
CA ILE A 161 -6.84 20.12 4.06
C ILE A 161 -7.49 18.79 4.40
N LEU A 162 -8.83 18.76 4.40
CA LEU A 162 -9.56 17.53 4.62
C LEU A 162 -9.16 16.46 3.57
N PRO A 163 -8.73 15.27 4.02
CA PRO A 163 -8.37 14.20 3.10
C PRO A 163 -9.60 13.71 2.32
N LEU A 164 -9.36 13.07 1.19
CA LEU A 164 -10.43 12.45 0.40
C LEU A 164 -11.22 11.40 1.22
N ALA A 165 -10.56 10.75 2.16
CA ALA A 165 -11.13 9.80 3.10
C ALA A 165 -12.20 10.40 4.04
N ALA A 166 -12.21 11.73 4.24
CA ALA A 166 -13.26 12.41 5.01
C ALA A 166 -14.66 12.21 4.39
N ASN A 167 -14.73 11.94 3.09
CA ASN A 167 -15.98 11.53 2.43
C ASN A 167 -16.24 10.06 2.72
N LYS A 168 -16.81 9.75 3.88
CA LYS A 168 -17.20 8.39 4.28
C LYS A 168 -18.32 7.87 3.38
N SER A 169 -17.96 7.39 2.20
CA SER A 169 -18.94 6.87 1.22
C SER A 169 -19.13 5.37 1.38
N PRO A 170 -20.36 4.85 1.17
CA PRO A 170 -20.61 3.42 1.07
C PRO A 170 -19.70 2.73 0.06
N CYS A 171 -19.17 1.55 0.42
CA CYS A 171 -18.22 0.80 -0.39
C CYS A 171 -18.84 -0.28 -1.27
N GLY A 172 -20.11 -0.63 -1.03
CA GLY A 172 -20.79 -1.75 -1.70
C GLY A 172 -20.76 -1.67 -3.23
N GLU A 173 -21.01 -0.50 -3.82
CA GLU A 173 -20.91 -0.31 -5.29
C GLU A 173 -19.49 -0.56 -5.81
N SER A 174 -18.47 -0.26 -5.00
CA SER A 174 -17.07 -0.52 -5.38
C SER A 174 -16.78 -2.02 -5.37
N TYR A 175 -17.33 -2.78 -4.40
CA TYR A 175 -17.26 -4.25 -4.42
C TYR A 175 -17.93 -4.81 -5.68
N ASN A 176 -19.15 -4.40 -6.00
CA ASN A 176 -19.84 -4.83 -7.22
C ASN A 176 -18.99 -4.55 -8.46
N TYR A 177 -18.42 -3.34 -8.57
CA TYR A 177 -17.54 -2.99 -9.67
C TYR A 177 -16.31 -3.91 -9.77
N TYR A 178 -15.57 -4.13 -8.66
CA TYR A 178 -14.36 -4.94 -8.70
C TYR A 178 -14.65 -6.43 -8.87
N MET A 179 -15.72 -6.95 -8.28
CA MET A 179 -16.16 -8.34 -8.50
C MET A 179 -16.47 -8.59 -9.98
N LYS A 180 -17.22 -7.70 -10.61
CA LYS A 180 -17.50 -7.75 -12.05
C LYS A 180 -16.25 -7.60 -12.90
N LYS A 181 -15.39 -6.66 -12.55
CA LYS A 181 -14.11 -6.43 -13.24
C LYS A 181 -13.25 -7.67 -13.26
N TRP A 182 -13.17 -8.42 -12.15
CA TRP A 182 -12.30 -9.58 -11.98
C TRP A 182 -13.02 -10.92 -12.13
N ASN A 183 -14.29 -10.92 -12.49
CA ASN A 183 -15.14 -12.12 -12.57
C ASN A 183 -15.23 -12.90 -11.24
N CYS A 184 -15.12 -12.23 -10.09
CA CYS A 184 -15.27 -12.85 -8.79
C CYS A 184 -16.75 -12.94 -8.40
N ASN A 185 -17.17 -14.03 -7.75
CA ASN A 185 -18.53 -14.22 -7.24
C ASN A 185 -18.60 -14.10 -5.70
N TYR A 186 -17.47 -14.00 -5.04
CA TYR A 186 -17.35 -13.66 -3.63
C TYR A 186 -16.37 -12.51 -3.43
N ALA A 187 -16.65 -11.64 -2.47
CA ALA A 187 -15.71 -10.67 -1.96
C ALA A 187 -15.72 -10.67 -0.43
N ILE A 188 -14.60 -10.35 0.18
CA ILE A 188 -14.45 -10.25 1.62
C ILE A 188 -13.86 -8.87 1.90
N PRO A 189 -14.45 -8.05 2.81
CA PRO A 189 -13.81 -6.82 3.26
C PRO A 189 -12.43 -7.13 3.82
N PHE A 190 -11.43 -6.50 3.25
CA PHE A 190 -10.04 -6.81 3.49
C PHE A 190 -9.22 -5.54 3.60
N SER A 191 -8.18 -5.56 4.46
CA SER A 191 -7.28 -4.43 4.71
C SER A 191 -7.88 -3.30 5.56
N SER A 192 -7.05 -2.37 6.03
CA SER A 192 -7.42 -1.18 6.83
C SER A 192 -8.15 -1.49 8.15
N MET A 193 -7.83 -2.62 8.77
CA MET A 193 -8.36 -3.02 10.09
C MET A 193 -7.39 -2.63 11.21
N HIS A 194 -6.79 -1.45 11.11
CA HIS A 194 -5.91 -0.86 12.11
C HIS A 194 -6.54 0.40 12.72
N SER A 195 -5.93 0.89 13.80
CA SER A 195 -6.19 2.19 14.40
C SER A 195 -4.90 2.98 14.48
N TYR A 196 -4.97 4.29 14.35
CA TYR A 196 -3.86 5.17 14.69
C TYR A 196 -3.77 5.28 16.20
N ILE A 197 -2.61 4.96 16.77
CA ILE A 197 -2.37 4.94 18.23
C ILE A 197 -1.31 5.95 18.68
N ARG A 198 -0.53 6.50 17.77
CA ARG A 198 0.45 7.52 18.05
C ARG A 198 -0.22 8.89 18.15
N GLU A 199 0.06 9.65 19.22
CA GLU A 199 -0.63 10.90 19.56
C GLU A 199 -0.70 11.93 18.43
N ASP A 200 0.38 12.03 17.62
CA ASP A 200 0.50 12.97 16.50
C ASP A 200 -0.18 12.49 15.20
N SER A 201 -0.63 11.25 15.15
CA SER A 201 -1.41 10.68 14.04
C SER A 201 -2.85 10.32 14.41
N ILE A 202 -3.21 10.33 15.68
CA ILE A 202 -4.49 9.79 16.19
C ILE A 202 -5.74 10.41 15.55
N LYS A 203 -5.67 11.68 15.13
CA LYS A 203 -6.80 12.33 14.46
C LYS A 203 -7.20 11.66 13.15
N MET A 204 -6.31 10.86 12.54
CA MET A 204 -6.61 10.13 11.31
C MET A 204 -7.64 9.02 11.51
N ASN A 205 -7.87 8.58 12.76
CA ASN A 205 -8.97 7.65 13.07
C ASN A 205 -10.33 8.19 12.65
N GLU A 206 -10.53 9.52 12.63
CA GLU A 206 -11.75 10.15 12.16
C GLU A 206 -12.06 9.85 10.69
N PHE A 207 -11.03 9.54 9.89
CA PHE A 207 -11.14 9.35 8.44
C PHE A 207 -11.12 7.88 8.02
N THR A 208 -10.87 6.95 8.94
CA THR A 208 -10.91 5.50 8.64
C THR A 208 -12.34 5.07 8.28
N THR A 209 -12.47 4.12 7.36
CA THR A 209 -13.77 3.61 6.91
C THR A 209 -14.35 2.64 7.94
N PRO A 210 -15.51 2.91 8.56
CA PRO A 210 -16.17 1.96 9.45
C PRO A 210 -16.61 0.70 8.70
N LEU A 211 -16.55 -0.45 9.38
CA LEU A 211 -16.83 -1.75 8.76
C LEU A 211 -18.26 -1.85 8.16
N ASN A 212 -19.25 -1.21 8.76
CA ASN A 212 -20.62 -1.20 8.22
C ASN A 212 -20.71 -0.56 6.83
N LEU A 213 -19.91 0.47 6.55
CA LEU A 213 -19.90 1.12 5.23
C LEU A 213 -19.45 0.20 4.10
N HIS A 214 -18.72 -0.89 4.41
CA HIS A 214 -18.32 -1.87 3.40
C HIS A 214 -19.53 -2.58 2.79
N TYR A 215 -20.62 -2.77 3.55
CA TYR A 215 -21.81 -3.50 3.10
C TYR A 215 -22.89 -2.59 2.53
N GLU A 216 -22.88 -1.32 2.84
CA GLU A 216 -23.87 -0.36 2.37
C GLU A 216 -23.82 -0.21 0.84
N ASN A 217 -25.00 -0.19 0.19
CA ASN A 217 -25.18 -0.09 -1.26
C ASN A 217 -24.58 -1.28 -2.06
N PHE A 218 -24.36 -2.42 -1.43
CA PHE A 218 -23.98 -3.64 -2.15
C PHE A 218 -25.20 -4.27 -2.84
N ASN A 219 -25.07 -4.57 -4.13
CA ASN A 219 -26.10 -5.26 -4.89
C ASN A 219 -25.81 -6.76 -4.94
N GLN A 220 -26.62 -7.55 -4.25
CA GLN A 220 -26.45 -9.00 -4.16
C GLN A 220 -26.63 -9.74 -5.50
N LYS A 221 -27.24 -9.11 -6.54
CA LYS A 221 -27.32 -9.69 -7.88
C LYS A 221 -25.97 -9.83 -8.57
N ASP A 222 -24.96 -9.09 -8.13
CA ASP A 222 -23.61 -9.11 -8.73
C ASP A 222 -22.68 -10.13 -8.04
N GLY A 223 -23.11 -10.78 -6.96
CA GLY A 223 -22.35 -11.78 -6.21
C GLY A 223 -22.60 -11.71 -4.70
N ASN A 224 -21.71 -12.28 -3.91
CA ASN A 224 -21.83 -12.36 -2.46
C ASN A 224 -20.71 -11.58 -1.76
N LEU A 225 -21.08 -10.59 -0.98
CA LEU A 225 -20.16 -9.91 -0.06
C LEU A 225 -20.25 -10.60 1.29
N LEU A 226 -19.20 -11.33 1.65
CA LEU A 226 -19.11 -12.11 2.88
C LEU A 226 -18.70 -11.24 4.07
N PRO A 227 -18.91 -11.68 5.31
CA PRO A 227 -18.38 -10.98 6.49
C PRO A 227 -16.84 -10.86 6.45
N ALA A 228 -16.30 -9.81 7.09
CA ALA A 228 -14.87 -9.52 7.05
C ALA A 228 -14.01 -10.61 7.69
N PHE A 229 -14.50 -11.23 8.74
CA PHE A 229 -13.76 -12.23 9.52
C PHE A 229 -14.47 -13.58 9.42
N ILE A 230 -14.00 -14.42 8.52
CA ILE A 230 -14.58 -15.75 8.29
C ILE A 230 -13.51 -16.82 8.16
N ARG A 231 -13.94 -18.07 8.39
CA ARG A 231 -13.27 -19.29 7.94
C ARG A 231 -14.13 -19.92 6.86
N TRP A 232 -13.59 -20.00 5.64
CA TRP A 232 -14.25 -20.67 4.53
C TRP A 232 -13.87 -22.15 4.47
N ASN A 233 -14.87 -23.03 4.36
CA ASN A 233 -14.67 -24.46 4.12
C ASN A 233 -14.80 -24.74 2.61
N CYS A 234 -13.66 -25.03 1.97
CA CYS A 234 -13.59 -25.25 0.51
C CYS A 234 -14.28 -26.57 0.06
N GLU A 235 -14.49 -27.53 0.94
CA GLU A 235 -15.16 -28.81 0.61
C GLU A 235 -16.67 -28.65 0.66
N LYS A 236 -17.19 -27.99 1.69
CA LYS A 236 -18.61 -27.78 1.91
C LYS A 236 -19.17 -26.55 1.19
N ASN A 237 -18.30 -25.63 0.75
CA ASN A 237 -18.66 -24.30 0.21
C ASN A 237 -19.51 -23.48 1.19
N ASP A 238 -19.16 -23.52 2.45
CA ASP A 238 -19.79 -22.73 3.51
C ASP A 238 -18.73 -21.96 4.33
N PHE A 239 -19.18 -21.12 5.24
CA PHE A 239 -18.28 -20.38 6.13
C PHE A 239 -18.82 -20.32 7.55
N SER A 240 -17.91 -20.13 8.49
CA SER A 240 -18.20 -19.74 9.86
C SER A 240 -17.60 -18.37 10.14
N GLU A 241 -18.31 -17.55 10.89
CA GLU A 241 -17.82 -16.24 11.30
C GLU A 241 -16.81 -16.37 12.44
N ILE A 242 -15.78 -15.53 12.36
CA ILE A 242 -14.83 -15.29 13.44
C ILE A 242 -15.18 -13.91 13.98
N ASN A 243 -15.47 -13.81 15.28
CA ASN A 243 -15.83 -12.54 15.91
C ASN A 243 -14.68 -12.04 16.80
N PRO A 244 -13.63 -11.43 16.21
CA PRO A 244 -12.50 -10.95 16.99
C PRO A 244 -12.93 -9.80 17.90
N LYS A 245 -12.42 -9.80 19.13
CA LYS A 245 -12.63 -8.68 20.05
C LYS A 245 -11.93 -7.43 19.54
N LYS A 246 -12.55 -6.28 19.71
CA LYS A 246 -11.84 -5.01 19.49
C LYS A 246 -10.75 -4.83 20.54
N ASN A 247 -9.62 -4.28 20.10
CA ASN A 247 -8.61 -3.82 21.03
C ASN A 247 -9.07 -2.53 21.74
N ILE A 248 -8.62 -2.37 22.97
CA ILE A 248 -8.66 -1.07 23.66
C ILE A 248 -7.45 -0.30 23.10
N GLU A 249 -7.72 0.81 22.46
CA GLU A 249 -6.66 1.65 21.90
C GLU A 249 -5.94 2.37 23.03
N GLU A 250 -4.66 2.08 23.20
CA GLU A 250 -3.77 2.82 24.10
C GLU A 250 -3.00 3.85 23.27
N ILE A 251 -3.27 5.13 23.56
CA ILE A 251 -2.56 6.22 22.87
C ILE A 251 -1.16 6.30 23.44
N ARG A 252 -0.17 6.31 22.55
CA ARG A 252 1.24 6.39 22.88
C ARG A 252 1.87 7.68 22.35
N THR A 253 2.83 8.19 23.08
CA THR A 253 3.52 9.43 22.71
C THR A 253 4.55 9.15 21.59
N ALA A 254 4.95 10.20 20.88
CA ALA A 254 6.05 10.11 19.91
C ALA A 254 7.35 9.61 20.57
N LEU A 255 7.61 9.99 21.84
CA LEU A 255 8.76 9.55 22.61
C LEU A 255 8.80 8.04 22.85
N ASP A 256 7.64 7.38 23.00
CA ASP A 256 7.56 5.91 23.14
C ASP A 256 8.12 5.18 21.93
N PHE A 257 8.21 5.86 20.79
CA PHE A 257 8.73 5.34 19.51
C PHE A 257 10.09 5.97 19.14
N GLY A 258 10.74 6.64 20.08
CA GLY A 258 12.07 7.21 19.90
C GLY A 258 12.10 8.57 19.20
N ASP A 259 10.95 9.21 18.99
CA ASP A 259 10.87 10.54 18.37
C ASP A 259 10.67 11.63 19.41
N ASN A 260 11.47 12.70 19.30
CA ASN A 260 11.26 13.95 20.02
C ASN A 260 11.09 15.09 18.99
N TRP A 261 9.94 15.74 19.00
CA TRP A 261 9.63 16.86 18.09
C TRP A 261 10.53 18.09 18.27
N SER A 262 11.24 18.20 19.41
CA SER A 262 12.19 19.30 19.66
C SER A 262 13.59 19.04 19.12
N ASP A 263 13.90 17.80 18.70
CA ASP A 263 15.22 17.46 18.18
C ASP A 263 15.48 18.15 16.84
N GLU A 264 16.65 18.76 16.72
CA GLU A 264 17.09 19.45 15.51
C GLU A 264 18.01 18.57 14.66
N LEU A 265 18.15 18.89 13.36
CA LEU A 265 19.08 18.21 12.48
C LEU A 265 20.53 18.48 12.90
N GLU A 266 21.34 17.45 12.82
CA GLU A 266 22.80 17.56 12.87
C GLU A 266 23.37 17.86 11.47
N SER A 267 24.58 18.38 11.37
CA SER A 267 25.23 18.67 10.09
C SER A 267 25.41 17.42 9.20
N SER A 268 25.47 16.23 9.79
CA SER A 268 25.47 14.95 9.06
C SER A 268 24.12 14.67 8.44
N ASP A 269 23.02 14.94 9.16
CA ASP A 269 21.66 14.71 8.71
C ASP A 269 21.29 15.63 7.53
N GLU A 270 21.71 16.89 7.60
CA GLU A 270 21.50 17.84 6.50
C GLU A 270 22.15 17.37 5.20
N ARG A 271 23.36 16.81 5.28
CA ARG A 271 24.03 16.20 4.12
C ARG A 271 23.29 14.99 3.61
N ASP A 272 22.92 14.07 4.50
CA ASP A 272 22.20 12.83 4.15
C ASP A 272 20.87 13.15 3.46
N LEU A 273 20.10 14.11 3.98
CA LEU A 273 18.85 14.59 3.39
C LEU A 273 19.05 15.20 2.01
N ASN A 274 20.04 16.11 1.89
CA ASN A 274 20.35 16.71 0.60
C ASN A 274 20.72 15.64 -0.42
N ASP A 275 21.64 14.74 -0.06
CA ASP A 275 22.12 13.68 -0.95
C ASP A 275 21.02 12.70 -1.33
N TYR A 276 20.11 12.41 -0.40
CA TYR A 276 18.97 11.55 -0.67
C TYR A 276 18.06 12.17 -1.74
N PHE A 277 17.60 13.42 -1.59
CA PHE A 277 16.66 14.04 -2.53
C PHE A 277 17.31 14.49 -3.84
N GLN A 278 18.61 14.81 -3.84
CA GLN A 278 19.34 15.12 -5.07
C GLN A 278 19.47 13.93 -6.04
N LYS A 279 19.27 12.70 -5.61
CA LYS A 279 19.30 11.51 -6.47
C LYS A 279 18.08 11.42 -7.40
N PHE A 280 16.92 11.98 -7.03
CA PHE A 280 15.68 11.80 -7.75
C PHE A 280 15.57 12.74 -8.96
N TYR A 281 15.97 12.25 -10.12
CA TYR A 281 15.93 13.01 -11.38
C TYR A 281 14.54 13.60 -11.70
N HIS A 282 13.46 12.85 -11.45
CA HIS A 282 12.09 13.29 -11.72
C HIS A 282 11.70 14.48 -10.84
N LEU A 283 12.09 14.46 -9.56
CA LEU A 283 11.77 15.56 -8.65
C LEU A 283 12.39 16.87 -9.10
N LYS A 284 13.63 16.87 -9.59
CA LYS A 284 14.30 18.06 -10.12
C LYS A 284 13.56 18.69 -11.30
N LYS A 285 12.81 17.90 -12.07
CA LYS A 285 11.99 18.39 -13.17
C LYS A 285 10.68 19.00 -12.72
N LYS A 286 10.15 18.60 -11.57
CA LYS A 286 8.80 18.92 -11.12
C LYS A 286 8.77 19.90 -9.97
N PHE A 287 9.80 19.90 -9.13
CA PHE A 287 9.86 20.69 -7.90
C PHE A 287 11.09 21.61 -7.90
N GLY A 288 10.94 22.77 -7.31
CA GLY A 288 12.02 23.71 -7.06
C GLY A 288 12.76 23.43 -5.76
N PHE A 289 12.02 22.98 -4.75
CA PHE A 289 12.57 22.77 -3.41
C PHE A 289 11.75 21.79 -2.58
N ILE A 290 12.40 21.24 -1.54
CA ILE A 290 11.78 20.61 -0.39
C ILE A 290 12.31 21.31 0.84
N ASN A 291 11.43 21.85 1.68
CA ASN A 291 11.78 22.47 2.94
C ASN A 291 11.39 21.53 4.08
N PHE A 292 12.34 21.19 4.95
CA PHE A 292 12.09 20.42 6.16
C PHE A 292 12.07 21.35 7.36
N ARG A 293 11.04 21.24 8.19
CA ARG A 293 10.97 21.85 9.50
C ARG A 293 11.16 20.77 10.55
N ILE A 294 12.33 20.77 11.19
CA ILE A 294 12.74 19.78 12.19
C ILE A 294 13.13 20.50 13.47
N GLY A 295 12.51 20.13 14.58
CA GLY A 295 12.56 20.96 15.77
C GLY A 295 11.97 22.34 15.46
N ASN A 296 12.72 23.39 15.71
CA ASN A 296 12.32 24.75 15.39
C ASN A 296 13.07 25.37 14.21
N LYS A 297 13.80 24.55 13.42
CA LYS A 297 14.65 25.01 12.31
C LYS A 297 14.15 24.53 10.97
N ASP A 298 14.23 25.42 9.99
CA ASP A 298 13.94 25.12 8.59
C ASP A 298 15.23 24.76 7.86
N PHE A 299 15.21 23.65 7.12
CA PHE A 299 16.29 23.20 6.24
C PHE A 299 15.75 23.07 4.82
N ASN A 300 16.33 23.82 3.87
CA ASN A 300 15.84 23.88 2.51
C ASN A 300 16.75 23.15 1.52
N ILE A 301 16.20 22.19 0.81
CA ILE A 301 16.86 21.46 -0.27
C ILE A 301 16.41 22.06 -1.60
N LYS A 302 17.30 22.77 -2.29
CA LYS A 302 17.03 23.31 -3.63
C LYS A 302 17.18 22.20 -4.67
N LEU A 303 16.12 21.94 -5.42
CA LEU A 303 16.11 20.94 -6.50
C LEU A 303 16.25 21.58 -7.89
N SER A 304 15.61 22.73 -8.10
CA SER A 304 15.64 23.48 -9.37
C SER A 304 15.27 24.96 -9.15
N ASN A 305 15.06 25.72 -10.23
CA ASN A 305 14.60 27.11 -10.16
C ASN A 305 13.06 27.26 -10.23
N ARG A 306 12.31 26.18 -10.05
CA ARG A 306 10.85 26.19 -10.06
C ARG A 306 10.29 26.78 -8.75
N LYS A 307 9.02 27.20 -8.81
CA LYS A 307 8.30 27.76 -7.65
C LYS A 307 7.46 26.71 -6.90
N GLU A 308 7.32 25.54 -7.51
CA GLU A 308 6.62 24.40 -6.93
C GLU A 308 7.50 23.74 -5.87
N GLY A 309 6.95 23.48 -4.71
CA GLY A 309 7.69 22.86 -3.60
C GLY A 309 6.80 22.19 -2.57
N ILE A 310 7.46 21.60 -1.61
CA ILE A 310 6.82 20.90 -0.49
C ILE A 310 7.53 21.32 0.79
N LYS A 311 6.75 21.65 1.83
CA LYS A 311 7.27 21.81 3.18
C LYS A 311 6.84 20.61 4.02
N ILE A 312 7.77 20.02 4.76
CA ILE A 312 7.56 18.81 5.56
C ILE A 312 7.99 19.10 6.98
N GLU A 313 7.05 18.97 7.93
CA GLU A 313 7.35 19.04 9.36
C GLU A 313 7.20 17.63 9.95
N THR A 314 8.29 17.11 10.54
CA THR A 314 8.35 15.73 11.03
C THR A 314 9.46 15.59 12.08
N PRO A 315 9.37 14.61 12.99
CA PRO A 315 10.47 14.34 13.93
C PRO A 315 11.75 13.90 13.22
N ARG A 316 12.91 14.29 13.80
CA ARG A 316 14.23 13.99 13.27
C ARG A 316 14.50 12.50 13.11
N ASN A 317 14.26 11.71 14.18
CA ASN A 317 14.68 10.30 14.19
C ASN A 317 13.95 9.46 13.14
N SER A 318 12.64 9.58 13.04
CA SER A 318 11.86 8.90 11.99
C SER A 318 12.31 9.33 10.60
N LEU A 319 12.54 10.63 10.35
CA LEU A 319 12.99 11.12 9.05
C LEU A 319 14.34 10.54 8.66
N ILE A 320 15.34 10.64 9.54
CA ILE A 320 16.69 10.16 9.27
C ILE A 320 16.73 8.65 9.10
N PHE A 321 15.95 7.92 9.91
CA PHE A 321 15.79 6.48 9.72
C PHE A 321 15.19 6.15 8.35
N ALA A 322 14.14 6.86 7.95
CA ALA A 322 13.45 6.62 6.68
C ALA A 322 14.36 6.84 5.46
N ILE A 323 15.14 7.93 5.42
CA ILE A 323 16.04 8.19 4.30
C ILE A 323 17.23 7.22 4.27
N LYS A 324 17.82 6.87 5.42
CA LYS A 324 18.93 5.91 5.51
C LYS A 324 18.52 4.51 5.06
N ASN A 325 17.26 4.13 5.30
CA ASN A 325 16.72 2.82 4.94
C ASN A 325 15.92 2.82 3.61
N ASN A 326 15.76 3.99 2.96
CA ASN A 326 14.99 4.14 1.72
C ASN A 326 13.55 3.66 1.88
N ILE A 327 12.86 4.19 2.88
CA ILE A 327 11.45 3.91 3.22
C ILE A 327 10.70 5.22 3.53
N PHE A 328 10.94 6.26 2.72
CA PHE A 328 10.37 7.59 2.97
C PHE A 328 8.84 7.61 2.94
N ASP A 329 8.20 6.72 2.21
CA ASP A 329 6.73 6.59 2.17
C ASP A 329 6.12 6.13 3.49
N ASP A 330 6.87 5.45 4.35
CA ASP A 330 6.39 5.07 5.67
C ASP A 330 6.05 6.30 6.53
N ILE A 331 6.75 7.43 6.34
CA ILE A 331 6.41 8.71 6.97
C ILE A 331 5.07 9.24 6.47
N LEU A 332 4.80 9.09 5.16
CA LEU A 332 3.54 9.52 4.54
C LEU A 332 2.36 8.70 5.06
N ILE A 333 2.52 7.37 5.08
CA ILE A 333 1.48 6.42 5.48
C ILE A 333 1.23 6.48 6.99
N GLY A 334 2.27 6.74 7.78
CA GLY A 334 2.17 6.94 9.24
C GLY A 334 1.32 8.14 9.64
N ASN A 335 1.15 9.12 8.76
CA ASN A 335 0.28 10.29 8.93
C ASN A 335 0.57 11.14 10.18
N PHE A 336 1.76 11.05 10.77
CA PHE A 336 2.20 11.91 11.86
C PHE A 336 2.93 13.17 11.38
N ALA A 337 3.59 13.11 10.21
CA ALA A 337 4.22 14.27 9.58
C ALA A 337 3.20 15.22 8.94
N LYS A 338 3.51 16.52 8.90
CA LYS A 338 2.68 17.53 8.25
C LYS A 338 3.29 17.93 6.91
N PHE A 339 2.46 18.01 5.88
CA PHE A 339 2.89 18.34 4.52
C PHE A 339 2.17 19.60 4.03
N GLU A 340 2.94 20.65 3.73
CA GLU A 340 2.42 21.85 3.10
C GLU A 340 2.79 21.86 1.62
N LEU A 341 1.76 21.98 0.77
CA LEU A 341 1.91 21.99 -0.69
C LEU A 341 2.06 23.44 -1.18
N ILE A 342 3.19 23.75 -1.81
CA ILE A 342 3.51 25.07 -2.33
C ILE A 342 3.41 25.05 -3.87
N ASN A 343 2.38 25.67 -4.41
CA ASN A 343 2.10 25.70 -5.85
C ASN A 343 1.96 24.33 -6.53
N VAL A 344 1.68 23.28 -5.75
CA VAL A 344 1.37 21.94 -6.26
C VAL A 344 0.03 21.46 -5.72
N PRO A 345 -0.79 20.76 -6.52
CA PRO A 345 -2.12 20.34 -6.09
C PRO A 345 -2.11 19.05 -5.23
N SER A 346 -1.03 18.26 -5.30
CA SER A 346 -0.95 16.94 -4.68
C SER A 346 0.47 16.39 -4.76
N LEU A 347 0.84 15.45 -3.91
CA LEU A 347 2.08 14.67 -4.04
C LEU A 347 2.02 13.63 -5.16
N TYR A 348 0.84 13.22 -5.58
CA TYR A 348 0.63 12.32 -6.69
C TYR A 348 0.30 13.12 -7.98
N PRO A 349 0.84 12.78 -9.15
CA PRO A 349 1.65 11.60 -9.45
C PRO A 349 3.17 11.83 -9.42
N ASP A 350 3.64 13.03 -9.09
CA ASP A 350 5.01 13.44 -9.37
C ASP A 350 5.98 13.27 -8.20
N PHE A 351 5.51 13.11 -6.96
CA PHE A 351 6.35 12.93 -5.78
C PHE A 351 6.33 11.49 -5.27
N ASN A 352 5.20 11.01 -4.73
CA ASN A 352 5.11 9.71 -4.08
C ASN A 352 5.65 8.54 -4.91
N PRO A 353 5.22 8.30 -6.17
CA PRO A 353 5.72 7.16 -6.92
C PRO A 353 7.22 7.22 -7.19
N TYR A 354 7.75 8.42 -7.38
CA TYR A 354 9.15 8.61 -7.77
C TYR A 354 10.13 8.59 -6.58
N VAL A 355 9.66 8.83 -5.38
CA VAL A 355 10.46 8.66 -4.16
C VAL A 355 10.33 7.23 -3.65
N ALA A 356 9.13 6.82 -3.32
CA ALA A 356 8.87 5.59 -2.61
C ALA A 356 8.96 4.34 -3.50
N LYS A 357 8.11 4.28 -4.52
CA LYS A 357 7.93 3.03 -5.31
C LYS A 357 9.07 2.81 -6.29
N TYR A 358 9.40 3.80 -7.08
CA TYR A 358 10.45 3.66 -8.10
C TYR A 358 11.83 3.92 -7.53
N GLY A 359 11.97 4.94 -6.68
CA GLY A 359 13.23 5.37 -6.12
C GLY A 359 13.73 4.49 -4.99
N ASP A 360 12.92 4.24 -3.97
CA ASP A 360 13.32 3.48 -2.80
C ASP A 360 13.23 1.98 -3.04
N ASN A 361 12.06 1.47 -3.32
CA ASN A 361 11.87 0.02 -3.54
C ASN A 361 12.46 -0.45 -4.88
N GLY A 362 12.26 0.31 -5.95
CA GLY A 362 12.77 -0.01 -7.28
C GLY A 362 14.24 0.38 -7.52
N ASN A 363 14.89 1.10 -6.61
CA ASN A 363 16.25 1.64 -6.76
C ASN A 363 16.47 2.44 -8.06
N ALA A 364 15.40 3.05 -8.60
CA ALA A 364 15.42 3.77 -9.88
C ALA A 364 15.50 5.28 -9.65
N ARG A 365 16.69 5.78 -9.30
CA ARG A 365 16.90 7.18 -8.88
C ARG A 365 17.38 8.08 -10.02
N SER A 366 18.22 7.55 -10.91
CA SER A 366 18.65 8.27 -12.11
C SER A 366 17.66 8.11 -13.26
N LYS A 367 17.79 8.95 -14.31
CA LYS A 367 16.99 8.83 -15.53
C LYS A 367 17.13 7.48 -16.20
N ASN A 368 18.34 6.93 -16.21
CA ASN A 368 18.64 5.65 -16.86
C ASN A 368 18.07 4.48 -16.05
N GLU A 369 18.25 4.48 -14.74
CA GLU A 369 17.68 3.46 -13.86
C GLU A 369 16.14 3.47 -13.90
N LEU A 370 15.52 4.65 -13.92
CA LEU A 370 14.07 4.76 -14.05
C LEU A 370 13.56 4.18 -15.39
N LYS A 371 14.33 4.37 -16.48
CA LYS A 371 14.03 3.75 -17.76
C LYS A 371 14.14 2.22 -17.68
N GLN A 372 15.23 1.70 -17.11
CA GLN A 372 15.44 0.26 -16.91
C GLN A 372 14.34 -0.37 -16.06
N TYR A 373 13.92 0.32 -15.00
CA TYR A 373 12.81 -0.06 -14.15
C TYR A 373 11.52 -0.32 -14.95
N PHE A 374 11.08 0.67 -15.73
CA PHE A 374 9.87 0.51 -16.53
C PHE A 374 10.04 -0.49 -17.68
N ASP A 375 11.21 -0.56 -18.29
CA ASP A 375 11.52 -1.55 -19.35
C ASP A 375 11.43 -2.98 -18.80
N TYR A 376 11.83 -3.23 -17.54
CA TYR A 376 11.68 -4.54 -16.91
C TYR A 376 10.22 -4.98 -16.85
N TYR A 377 9.32 -4.15 -16.31
CA TYR A 377 7.90 -4.49 -16.21
C TYR A 377 7.22 -4.57 -17.57
N LYS A 378 7.65 -3.75 -18.53
CA LYS A 378 7.16 -3.81 -19.90
C LYS A 378 7.50 -5.13 -20.58
N LEU A 379 8.69 -5.66 -20.35
CA LEU A 379 9.17 -6.91 -20.95
C LEU A 379 8.63 -8.16 -20.23
N ASN A 380 8.42 -8.07 -18.92
CA ASN A 380 8.03 -9.19 -18.06
C ASN A 380 6.54 -9.27 -17.75
N SER A 381 5.70 -8.44 -18.38
CA SER A 381 4.25 -8.51 -18.23
C SER A 381 3.54 -8.60 -19.57
N VAL A 382 2.34 -9.21 -19.59
CA VAL A 382 1.60 -9.51 -20.82
C VAL A 382 0.73 -8.33 -21.28
N ASN A 383 0.18 -7.58 -20.33
CA ASN A 383 -0.82 -6.53 -20.60
C ASN A 383 -0.30 -5.12 -20.31
N TYR A 384 1.01 -4.90 -20.36
CA TYR A 384 1.65 -3.64 -19.97
C TYR A 384 0.97 -2.40 -20.57
N TRP A 385 0.81 -2.35 -21.88
CA TRP A 385 0.30 -1.16 -22.56
C TRP A 385 -1.15 -0.85 -22.24
N ILE A 386 -1.99 -1.88 -22.07
CA ILE A 386 -3.40 -1.72 -21.70
C ILE A 386 -3.49 -1.06 -20.33
N ASP A 387 -2.78 -1.60 -19.36
CA ASP A 387 -2.80 -1.11 -17.99
C ASP A 387 -2.08 0.24 -17.85
N PHE A 388 -0.99 0.45 -18.62
CA PHE A 388 -0.27 1.72 -18.67
C PHE A 388 -1.17 2.87 -19.17
N LEU A 389 -1.87 2.68 -20.29
CA LEU A 389 -2.79 3.68 -20.81
C LEU A 389 -3.94 3.97 -19.86
N ARG A 390 -4.47 2.93 -19.21
CA ARG A 390 -5.51 3.07 -18.19
C ARG A 390 -5.03 3.94 -17.02
N ILE A 391 -3.82 3.69 -16.51
CA ILE A 391 -3.27 4.47 -15.39
C ILE A 391 -2.97 5.91 -15.81
N LYS A 392 -2.40 6.12 -17.01
CA LYS A 392 -2.16 7.48 -17.51
C LYS A 392 -3.45 8.28 -17.70
N THR A 393 -4.52 7.64 -18.16
CA THR A 393 -5.84 8.26 -18.23
C THR A 393 -6.35 8.63 -16.83
N GLU A 394 -6.16 7.76 -15.84
CA GLU A 394 -6.52 8.05 -14.45
C GLU A 394 -5.71 9.22 -13.86
N GLU A 395 -4.40 9.24 -14.09
CA GLU A 395 -3.55 10.36 -13.67
C GLU A 395 -4.06 11.70 -14.24
N ILE A 396 -4.41 11.74 -15.53
CA ILE A 396 -4.95 12.94 -16.17
C ILE A 396 -6.29 13.34 -15.55
N ILE A 397 -7.20 12.39 -15.32
CA ILE A 397 -8.49 12.64 -14.68
C ILE A 397 -8.29 13.19 -13.26
N ARG A 398 -7.43 12.56 -12.46
CA ARG A 398 -7.14 13.01 -11.10
C ARG A 398 -6.49 14.38 -11.04
N THR A 399 -5.49 14.65 -11.88
CA THR A 399 -4.73 15.91 -11.81
C THR A 399 -5.42 17.10 -12.44
N LYS A 400 -6.19 16.89 -13.52
CA LYS A 400 -6.79 18.00 -14.28
C LYS A 400 -8.26 18.24 -13.98
N LEU A 401 -9.00 17.22 -13.55
CA LEU A 401 -10.45 17.29 -13.39
C LEU A 401 -10.93 17.33 -11.93
N THR A 402 -10.04 17.14 -10.95
CA THR A 402 -10.41 17.12 -9.51
C THR A 402 -11.09 18.42 -9.08
N ASN A 403 -10.67 19.56 -9.62
CA ASN A 403 -11.27 20.86 -9.32
C ASN A 403 -12.67 21.05 -9.94
N TYR A 404 -13.08 20.18 -10.86
CA TYR A 404 -14.38 20.21 -11.54
C TYR A 404 -15.24 19.02 -11.10
N LYS A 405 -15.80 19.07 -9.87
CA LYS A 405 -16.50 17.94 -9.22
C LYS A 405 -17.48 17.18 -10.13
N LYS A 406 -18.31 17.89 -10.92
CA LYS A 406 -19.26 17.26 -11.87
C LYS A 406 -18.56 16.53 -13.01
N ILE A 407 -17.55 17.15 -13.62
CA ILE A 407 -16.81 16.55 -14.74
C ILE A 407 -15.99 15.36 -14.23
N TYR A 408 -15.38 15.47 -13.06
CA TYR A 408 -14.66 14.39 -12.41
C TYR A 408 -15.54 13.16 -12.14
N SER A 409 -16.75 13.35 -11.61
CA SER A 409 -17.69 12.25 -11.36
C SER A 409 -18.13 11.56 -12.65
N ILE A 410 -18.42 12.33 -13.72
CA ILE A 410 -18.77 11.79 -15.04
C ILE A 410 -17.57 11.03 -15.64
N ALA A 411 -16.37 11.59 -15.60
CA ALA A 411 -15.16 10.93 -16.09
C ALA A 411 -14.88 9.60 -15.36
N ARG A 412 -15.10 9.56 -14.03
CA ARG A 412 -15.01 8.31 -13.24
C ARG A 412 -16.05 7.28 -13.66
N LEU A 413 -17.30 7.70 -13.93
CA LEU A 413 -18.37 6.80 -14.39
C LEU A 413 -18.07 6.22 -15.76
N VAL A 414 -17.63 7.05 -16.72
CA VAL A 414 -17.24 6.60 -18.07
C VAL A 414 -16.07 5.62 -17.97
N ARG A 415 -15.04 5.93 -17.17
CA ARG A 415 -13.90 5.04 -16.96
C ARG A 415 -14.27 3.69 -16.34
N ARG A 416 -15.26 3.65 -15.45
CA ARG A 416 -15.75 2.39 -14.86
C ARG A 416 -16.44 1.49 -15.89
N LYS A 417 -16.86 2.04 -17.02
CA LYS A 417 -17.51 1.29 -18.13
C LYS A 417 -16.52 0.82 -19.19
N LEU A 418 -15.33 1.45 -19.27
CA LEU A 418 -14.20 1.03 -20.09
C LEU A 418 -13.33 0.01 -19.34
#